data_43bfbdf97e19b40e29b45e8aa15f370f
#
_entry.id   43bfbdf97e19b40e29b45e8aa15f370f
#
_cell.length_a   1.000
_cell.length_b   1.000
_cell.length_c   1.000
_cell.angle_alpha   90.00
_cell.angle_beta   90.00
_cell.angle_gamma   90.00
#
_symmetry.space_group_name_H-M   'P 1'
#
loop_
_entity.id
_entity.type
_entity.pdbx_description
1 polymer ?
#
loop_
_entity_poly.entity_id
_entity_poly.type
_entity_poly.pdbx_seq_one_letter_code
_entity_poly.pdbx_strand_id
1 'polypeptide(L)'
;MPRLVGVRHHFVELGGGVTIHVAEAGPADGPPIMLVHGFPQNWWEWREIIGPLADDGYRVLCPDLRGAGWSSAPDCRYTKVEMADDLAAVLDRMGVGPVRLVAHDWGGPVSFIMMLRHPERVTAYFGVNTVAPWLKPDLATLRHLWRFWYQVPIALPLVGPRLIADPKGRFFRVLTSWVGGGFAIGDGDFWLYAQRFSERGHAVAGSRWYRAFLVREFLPWLGGTYADARVRVPVRWLHGTADPVLTPTLLRGYEKRTTDFDVELVDGVGHWFPEQRPDILLDRLRVFLARV
;
A
#
# COMPACT_ATOMS: atom_id res chain seq x y z
N MET A 1 6.90 5.30 -18.48
CA MET A 1 7.02 5.65 -17.06
C MET A 1 7.00 7.16 -16.93
N PRO A 2 6.22 7.75 -16.03
CA PRO A 2 6.19 9.19 -15.84
C PRO A 2 7.54 9.68 -15.29
N ARG A 3 7.85 10.96 -15.56
CA ARG A 3 9.08 11.59 -15.06
C ARG A 3 8.73 12.54 -13.91
N LEU A 4 9.48 12.45 -12.83
CA LEU A 4 9.43 13.39 -11.72
C LEU A 4 10.86 13.90 -11.47
N VAL A 5 11.01 15.21 -11.35
CA VAL A 5 12.33 15.84 -11.17
C VAL A 5 12.98 15.31 -9.88
N GLY A 6 14.27 15.00 -9.94
CA GLY A 6 15.02 14.45 -8.82
C GLY A 6 14.82 12.96 -8.53
N VAL A 7 13.93 12.28 -9.26
CA VAL A 7 13.68 10.84 -9.09
C VAL A 7 14.56 10.02 -10.03
N ARG A 8 15.23 9.02 -9.46
CA ARG A 8 15.96 7.95 -10.15
C ARG A 8 15.14 6.68 -10.09
N HIS A 9 15.30 5.81 -11.10
CA HIS A 9 14.57 4.55 -11.18
C HIS A 9 15.53 3.37 -11.16
N HIS A 10 15.26 2.41 -10.29
CA HIS A 10 16.01 1.18 -10.12
C HIS A 10 15.12 -0.03 -10.42
N PHE A 11 15.72 -1.09 -10.95
CA PHE A 11 15.09 -2.38 -11.17
C PHE A 11 15.89 -3.43 -10.41
N VAL A 12 15.34 -3.85 -9.26
CA VAL A 12 16.02 -4.71 -8.30
C VAL A 12 15.61 -6.16 -8.54
N GLU A 13 16.54 -6.99 -9.02
CA GLU A 13 16.30 -8.42 -9.23
C GLU A 13 16.34 -9.19 -7.92
N LEU A 14 15.28 -9.90 -7.60
CA LEU A 14 15.14 -10.70 -6.37
C LEU A 14 15.31 -12.22 -6.63
N GLY A 15 15.39 -12.62 -7.90
CA GLY A 15 15.36 -14.02 -8.29
C GLY A 15 13.95 -14.55 -8.57
N GLY A 16 13.84 -15.79 -9.08
CA GLY A 16 12.54 -16.40 -9.40
C GLY A 16 11.69 -15.62 -10.42
N GLY A 17 12.29 -14.76 -11.24
CA GLY A 17 11.59 -13.91 -12.19
C GLY A 17 10.97 -12.66 -11.56
N VAL A 18 11.24 -12.39 -10.28
CA VAL A 18 10.78 -11.18 -9.58
C VAL A 18 11.81 -10.07 -9.72
N THR A 19 11.40 -8.97 -10.33
CA THR A 19 12.14 -7.71 -10.40
C THR A 19 11.25 -6.60 -9.84
N ILE A 20 11.71 -5.90 -8.83
CA ILE A 20 10.99 -4.79 -8.20
C ILE A 20 11.52 -3.47 -8.74
N HIS A 21 10.62 -2.66 -9.29
CA HIS A 21 10.92 -1.28 -9.63
C HIS A 21 10.87 -0.43 -8.35
N VAL A 22 11.85 0.47 -8.20
CA VAL A 22 11.91 1.44 -7.10
C VAL A 22 12.19 2.82 -7.66
N ALA A 23 11.29 3.77 -7.40
CA ALA A 23 11.55 5.17 -7.60
C ALA A 23 12.26 5.73 -6.36
N GLU A 24 13.42 6.36 -6.54
CA GLU A 24 14.28 6.87 -5.46
C GLU A 24 14.55 8.36 -5.66
N ALA A 25 14.46 9.14 -4.56
CA ALA A 25 14.83 10.55 -4.54
C ALA A 25 15.59 10.90 -3.25
N GLY A 26 16.24 12.06 -3.26
CA GLY A 26 17.00 12.58 -2.13
C GLY A 26 18.44 12.07 -2.04
N PRO A 27 19.16 12.45 -0.96
CA PRO A 27 20.55 12.07 -0.74
C PRO A 27 20.68 10.58 -0.42
N ALA A 28 21.69 9.93 -0.99
CA ALA A 28 21.90 8.48 -0.82
C ALA A 28 22.27 8.09 0.63
N ASP A 29 22.83 9.00 1.39
CA ASP A 29 23.20 8.86 2.80
C ASP A 29 22.15 9.45 3.76
N GLY A 30 21.05 9.98 3.25
CA GLY A 30 19.93 10.48 4.04
C GLY A 30 19.20 9.37 4.81
N PRO A 31 18.53 9.71 5.91
CA PRO A 31 17.71 8.75 6.65
C PRO A 31 16.64 8.14 5.74
N PRO A 32 16.56 6.79 5.61
CA PRO A 32 15.71 6.18 4.61
C PRO A 32 14.23 6.13 5.01
N ILE A 33 13.37 6.45 4.05
CA ILE A 33 11.91 6.30 4.13
C ILE A 33 11.46 5.43 2.96
N MET A 34 10.57 4.45 3.21
CA MET A 34 9.95 3.66 2.16
C MET A 34 8.45 3.95 2.11
N LEU A 35 7.95 4.37 0.94
CA LEU A 35 6.54 4.69 0.67
C LEU A 35 5.91 3.55 -0.14
N VAL A 36 4.95 2.82 0.45
CA VAL A 36 4.39 1.60 -0.12
C VAL A 36 2.94 1.84 -0.54
N HIS A 37 2.70 1.77 -1.84
CA HIS A 37 1.40 2.00 -2.46
C HIS A 37 0.41 0.84 -2.29
N GLY A 38 -0.87 1.09 -2.63
CA GLY A 38 -1.92 0.08 -2.69
C GLY A 38 -2.36 -0.26 -4.12
N PHE A 39 -3.59 -0.80 -4.23
CA PHE A 39 -4.20 -1.17 -5.50
C PHE A 39 -5.29 -0.16 -5.91
N PRO A 40 -5.37 0.28 -7.16
CA PRO A 40 -4.56 -0.14 -8.32
C PRO A 40 -3.34 0.76 -8.60
N GLN A 41 -2.85 1.43 -7.58
CA GLN A 41 -1.82 2.45 -7.70
C GLN A 41 -0.41 1.85 -7.88
N ASN A 42 0.58 2.73 -7.96
CA ASN A 42 2.01 2.46 -8.07
C ASN A 42 2.79 3.63 -7.43
N TRP A 43 4.10 3.68 -7.56
CA TRP A 43 4.96 4.71 -6.98
C TRP A 43 4.49 6.16 -7.26
N TRP A 44 3.75 6.40 -8.36
CA TRP A 44 3.24 7.72 -8.76
C TRP A 44 2.22 8.30 -7.78
N GLU A 45 1.59 7.46 -6.97
CA GLU A 45 0.73 7.87 -5.86
C GLU A 45 1.42 8.89 -4.93
N TRP A 46 2.74 8.74 -4.77
CA TRP A 46 3.55 9.53 -3.86
C TRP A 46 4.21 10.76 -4.49
N ARG A 47 3.88 11.12 -5.74
CA ARG A 47 4.52 12.19 -6.51
C ARG A 47 4.59 13.55 -5.79
N GLU A 48 3.52 13.89 -5.04
CA GLU A 48 3.46 15.14 -4.26
C GLU A 48 4.23 15.06 -2.92
N ILE A 49 4.65 13.88 -2.52
CA ILE A 49 5.31 13.61 -1.23
C ILE A 49 6.82 13.39 -1.41
N ILE A 50 7.23 12.77 -2.53
CA ILE A 50 8.62 12.38 -2.79
C ILE A 50 9.55 13.59 -2.77
N GLY A 51 9.26 14.64 -3.55
CA GLY A 51 10.10 15.84 -3.66
C GLY A 51 10.29 16.54 -2.33
N PRO A 52 9.21 16.94 -1.64
CA PRO A 52 9.31 17.59 -0.33
C PRO A 52 10.09 16.80 0.72
N LEU A 53 9.93 15.46 0.79
CA LEU A 53 10.72 14.65 1.72
C LEU A 53 12.20 14.56 1.31
N ALA A 54 12.48 14.51 0.01
CA ALA A 54 13.86 14.55 -0.48
C ALA A 54 14.54 15.90 -0.18
N ASP A 55 13.81 17.00 -0.29
CA ASP A 55 14.26 18.35 0.06
C ASP A 55 14.48 18.50 1.59
N ASP A 56 13.70 17.78 2.39
CA ASP A 56 13.89 17.67 3.85
C ASP A 56 15.12 16.80 4.22
N GLY A 57 15.84 16.24 3.23
CA GLY A 57 17.07 15.48 3.43
C GLY A 57 16.86 13.97 3.60
N TYR A 58 15.69 13.44 3.39
CA TYR A 58 15.43 12.00 3.46
C TYR A 58 15.81 11.28 2.15
N ARG A 59 16.28 10.04 2.27
CA ARG A 59 16.38 9.10 1.16
C ARG A 59 15.02 8.41 0.97
N VAL A 60 14.27 8.81 -0.04
CA VAL A 60 12.90 8.36 -0.27
C VAL A 60 12.89 7.21 -1.28
N LEU A 61 12.31 6.08 -0.91
CA LEU A 61 12.21 4.87 -1.72
C LEU A 61 10.73 4.54 -1.93
N CYS A 62 10.28 4.48 -3.18
CA CYS A 62 8.90 4.13 -3.55
C CYS A 62 8.91 2.88 -4.43
N PRO A 63 8.87 1.66 -3.84
CA PRO A 63 8.79 0.44 -4.61
C PRO A 63 7.41 0.27 -5.24
N ASP A 64 7.36 -0.23 -6.47
CA ASP A 64 6.16 -0.85 -7.01
C ASP A 64 6.06 -2.27 -6.48
N LEU A 65 4.95 -2.63 -5.83
CA LEU A 65 4.75 -4.00 -5.37
C LEU A 65 4.73 -4.98 -6.55
N ARG A 66 5.16 -6.25 -6.33
CA ARG A 66 5.17 -7.25 -7.42
C ARG A 66 3.84 -7.27 -8.16
N GLY A 67 3.88 -7.24 -9.48
CA GLY A 67 2.71 -7.26 -10.35
C GLY A 67 1.99 -5.92 -10.50
N ALA A 68 2.49 -4.85 -9.90
CA ALA A 68 2.00 -3.48 -10.07
C ALA A 68 3.05 -2.59 -10.74
N GLY A 69 2.62 -1.44 -11.22
CA GLY A 69 3.49 -0.43 -11.79
C GLY A 69 4.49 -0.99 -12.81
N TRP A 70 5.76 -0.74 -12.59
CA TRP A 70 6.87 -1.20 -13.45
C TRP A 70 7.62 -2.40 -12.88
N SER A 71 7.16 -2.97 -11.76
CA SER A 71 7.64 -4.25 -11.27
C SER A 71 7.20 -5.40 -12.17
N SER A 72 7.96 -6.49 -12.18
CA SER A 72 7.60 -7.67 -12.97
C SER A 72 6.32 -8.34 -12.44
N ALA A 73 5.61 -9.02 -13.34
CA ALA A 73 4.38 -9.76 -13.06
C ALA A 73 4.54 -11.27 -13.37
N PRO A 74 5.45 -11.98 -12.66
CA PRO A 74 5.73 -13.39 -12.94
C PRO A 74 4.55 -14.30 -12.55
N ASP A 75 4.58 -15.54 -13.05
CA ASP A 75 3.65 -16.58 -12.63
C ASP A 75 4.06 -17.18 -11.29
N CYS A 76 3.76 -16.45 -10.22
CA CYS A 76 4.13 -16.80 -8.85
C CYS A 76 3.00 -16.56 -7.86
N ARG A 77 3.28 -16.69 -6.58
CA ARG A 77 2.37 -16.33 -5.50
C ARG A 77 2.37 -14.81 -5.29
N TYR A 78 1.22 -14.32 -4.80
CA TYR A 78 0.97 -12.90 -4.55
C TYR A 78 0.34 -12.70 -3.16
N THR A 79 0.79 -13.47 -2.15
CA THR A 79 0.38 -13.23 -0.76
C THR A 79 1.11 -12.00 -0.19
N LYS A 80 0.54 -11.40 0.85
CA LYS A 80 1.14 -10.25 1.51
C LYS A 80 2.45 -10.61 2.21
N VAL A 81 2.61 -11.89 2.56
CA VAL A 81 3.89 -12.42 3.11
C VAL A 81 4.99 -12.33 2.06
N GLU A 82 4.76 -12.84 0.83
CA GLU A 82 5.77 -12.77 -0.24
C GLU A 82 6.08 -11.32 -0.64
N MET A 83 5.06 -10.44 -0.64
CA MET A 83 5.28 -9.02 -0.93
C MET A 83 6.08 -8.32 0.18
N ALA A 84 5.86 -8.69 1.44
CA ALA A 84 6.63 -8.18 2.57
C ALA A 84 8.10 -8.63 2.51
N ASP A 85 8.33 -9.90 2.16
CA ASP A 85 9.68 -10.45 1.97
C ASP A 85 10.40 -9.79 0.78
N ASP A 86 9.67 -9.42 -0.30
CA ASP A 86 10.24 -8.63 -1.41
C ASP A 86 10.74 -7.27 -0.93
N LEU A 87 9.95 -6.54 -0.15
CA LEU A 87 10.36 -5.22 0.35
C LEU A 87 11.63 -5.30 1.21
N ALA A 88 11.73 -6.31 2.07
CA ALA A 88 12.93 -6.56 2.86
C ALA A 88 14.14 -6.88 1.95
N ALA A 89 13.94 -7.75 0.95
CA ALA A 89 14.99 -8.12 0.00
C ALA A 89 15.43 -6.93 -0.88
N VAL A 90 14.53 -6.02 -1.23
CA VAL A 90 14.87 -4.77 -1.93
C VAL A 90 15.83 -3.94 -1.10
N LEU A 91 15.57 -3.77 0.20
CA LEU A 91 16.48 -3.04 1.09
C LEU A 91 17.87 -3.69 1.14
N ASP A 92 17.92 -5.02 1.23
CA ASP A 92 19.19 -5.77 1.23
C ASP A 92 19.97 -5.56 -0.06
N ARG A 93 19.31 -5.68 -1.22
CA ARG A 93 19.96 -5.55 -2.54
C ARG A 93 20.42 -4.12 -2.83
N MET A 94 19.71 -3.12 -2.30
CA MET A 94 20.07 -1.71 -2.44
C MET A 94 21.05 -1.23 -1.36
N GLY A 95 21.43 -2.08 -0.41
CA GLY A 95 22.31 -1.70 0.71
C GLY A 95 21.69 -0.64 1.61
N VAL A 96 20.36 -0.67 1.79
CA VAL A 96 19.62 0.28 2.62
C VAL A 96 19.44 -0.30 4.01
N GLY A 97 19.72 0.52 5.04
CA GLY A 97 19.48 0.16 6.44
C GLY A 97 17.99 0.14 6.79
N PRO A 98 17.67 0.06 8.10
CA PRO A 98 16.27 0.10 8.55
C PRO A 98 15.57 1.38 8.11
N VAL A 99 14.30 1.24 7.70
CA VAL A 99 13.50 2.33 7.12
C VAL A 99 12.37 2.75 8.05
N ARG A 100 11.92 3.99 7.86
CA ARG A 100 10.58 4.42 8.27
C ARG A 100 9.62 4.02 7.17
N LEU A 101 8.59 3.21 7.49
CA LEU A 101 7.58 2.79 6.53
C LEU A 101 6.40 3.78 6.51
N VAL A 102 5.98 4.15 5.31
CA VAL A 102 4.71 4.84 5.07
C VAL A 102 3.92 3.98 4.09
N ALA A 103 2.66 3.71 4.37
CA ALA A 103 1.91 2.79 3.53
C ALA A 103 0.44 3.19 3.40
N HIS A 104 -0.11 2.98 2.20
CA HIS A 104 -1.50 3.21 1.87
C HIS A 104 -2.17 1.92 1.37
N ASP A 105 -3.47 1.77 1.63
CA ASP A 105 -4.32 0.66 1.15
C ASP A 105 -3.66 -0.72 1.37
N TRP A 106 -3.48 -1.55 0.33
CA TRP A 106 -2.80 -2.87 0.41
C TRP A 106 -1.34 -2.78 0.84
N GLY A 107 -0.68 -1.64 0.60
CA GLY A 107 0.65 -1.39 1.15
C GLY A 107 0.69 -1.51 2.66
N GLY A 108 -0.39 -1.18 3.36
CA GLY A 108 -0.47 -1.28 4.82
C GLY A 108 -0.33 -2.70 5.36
N PRO A 109 -1.19 -3.66 4.99
CA PRO A 109 -1.03 -5.06 5.38
C PRO A 109 0.33 -5.65 5.00
N VAL A 110 0.86 -5.32 3.82
CA VAL A 110 2.21 -5.75 3.39
C VAL A 110 3.28 -5.20 4.34
N SER A 111 3.27 -3.90 4.60
CA SER A 111 4.21 -3.24 5.51
C SER A 111 4.08 -3.77 6.94
N PHE A 112 2.85 -4.02 7.37
CA PHE A 112 2.59 -4.59 8.69
C PHE A 112 3.22 -5.99 8.85
N ILE A 113 3.04 -6.84 7.85
CA ILE A 113 3.65 -8.18 7.84
C ILE A 113 5.17 -8.06 7.77
N MET A 114 5.71 -7.09 7.01
CA MET A 114 7.15 -6.80 7.00
C MET A 114 7.67 -6.46 8.40
N MET A 115 6.98 -5.59 9.16
CA MET A 115 7.38 -5.28 10.55
C MET A 115 7.39 -6.50 11.48
N LEU A 116 6.50 -7.47 11.26
CA LEU A 116 6.45 -8.68 12.07
C LEU A 116 7.51 -9.71 11.69
N ARG A 117 7.85 -9.82 10.41
CA ARG A 117 8.79 -10.83 9.88
C ARG A 117 10.24 -10.35 9.87
N HIS A 118 10.43 -9.05 9.65
CA HIS A 118 11.71 -8.37 9.54
C HIS A 118 11.77 -7.15 10.46
N PRO A 119 11.58 -7.34 11.79
CA PRO A 119 11.46 -6.23 12.74
C PRO A 119 12.72 -5.35 12.79
N GLU A 120 13.88 -5.92 12.45
CA GLU A 120 15.16 -5.18 12.37
C GLU A 120 15.23 -4.22 11.18
N ARG A 121 14.32 -4.34 10.21
CA ARG A 121 14.28 -3.51 9.00
C ARG A 121 13.40 -2.28 9.10
N VAL A 122 12.64 -2.13 10.19
CA VAL A 122 11.68 -1.03 10.34
C VAL A 122 11.85 -0.32 11.67
N THR A 123 11.98 1.00 11.63
CA THR A 123 12.14 1.84 12.82
C THR A 123 10.87 2.58 13.22
N ALA A 124 9.96 2.85 12.29
CA ALA A 124 8.68 3.51 12.53
C ALA A 124 7.68 3.20 11.42
N TYR A 125 6.38 3.34 11.68
CA TYR A 125 5.33 3.08 10.71
C TYR A 125 4.26 4.17 10.70
N PHE A 126 3.96 4.68 9.49
CA PHE A 126 2.88 5.63 9.24
C PHE A 126 1.88 5.03 8.24
N GLY A 127 0.68 4.70 8.70
CA GLY A 127 -0.40 4.15 7.87
C GLY A 127 -1.34 5.24 7.38
N VAL A 128 -1.75 5.17 6.12
CA VAL A 128 -2.71 6.08 5.50
C VAL A 128 -3.85 5.27 4.90
N ASN A 129 -5.09 5.53 5.30
CA ASN A 129 -6.27 4.79 4.82
C ASN A 129 -5.97 3.30 4.59
N THR A 130 -5.58 2.61 5.64
CA THR A 130 -5.19 1.20 5.59
C THR A 130 -5.67 0.43 6.82
N VAL A 131 -5.44 -0.87 6.85
CA VAL A 131 -5.79 -1.75 7.97
C VAL A 131 -4.61 -2.66 8.33
N ALA A 132 -4.57 -3.07 9.59
CA ALA A 132 -3.68 -4.15 10.00
C ALA A 132 -4.37 -5.53 9.87
N PRO A 133 -3.60 -6.62 9.77
CA PRO A 133 -4.14 -7.96 9.66
C PRO A 133 -4.75 -8.51 10.97
N TRP A 134 -5.11 -7.63 11.91
CA TRP A 134 -5.75 -7.96 13.20
C TRP A 134 -7.27 -7.93 13.14
N LEU A 135 -7.85 -8.43 12.08
CA LEU A 135 -9.30 -8.45 11.93
C LEU A 135 -9.95 -9.23 13.07
N LYS A 136 -10.97 -8.62 13.68
CA LYS A 136 -11.81 -9.32 14.64
C LYS A 136 -13.11 -9.74 13.94
N PRO A 137 -13.54 -10.99 14.08
CA PRO A 137 -14.80 -11.47 13.52
C PRO A 137 -15.99 -11.06 14.40
N ASP A 138 -16.12 -9.77 14.71
CA ASP A 138 -17.27 -9.24 15.42
C ASP A 138 -18.39 -8.79 14.45
N LEU A 139 -19.58 -8.55 15.02
CA LEU A 139 -20.75 -8.17 14.22
C LEU A 139 -20.53 -6.84 13.46
N ALA A 140 -19.73 -5.94 14.01
CA ALA A 140 -19.40 -4.68 13.36
C ALA A 140 -18.56 -4.92 12.10
N THR A 141 -17.52 -5.74 12.19
CA THR A 141 -16.69 -6.15 11.05
C THR A 141 -17.53 -6.88 9.99
N LEU A 142 -18.36 -7.85 10.40
CA LEU A 142 -19.19 -8.62 9.47
C LEU A 142 -20.17 -7.74 8.70
N ARG A 143 -20.76 -6.72 9.34
CA ARG A 143 -21.65 -5.75 8.68
C ARG A 143 -20.96 -4.90 7.62
N HIS A 144 -19.63 -4.81 7.64
CA HIS A 144 -18.85 -4.02 6.68
C HIS A 144 -18.35 -4.85 5.48
N LEU A 145 -18.40 -6.20 5.55
CA LEU A 145 -17.82 -7.06 4.51
C LEU A 145 -18.42 -6.81 3.12
N TRP A 146 -19.69 -6.42 3.01
CA TRP A 146 -20.30 -6.11 1.72
C TRP A 146 -19.60 -4.95 0.97
N ARG A 147 -18.90 -4.08 1.70
CA ARG A 147 -18.15 -2.95 1.12
C ARG A 147 -16.97 -3.42 0.26
N PHE A 148 -16.53 -4.65 0.48
CA PHE A 148 -15.46 -5.30 -0.27
C PHE A 148 -15.97 -6.15 -1.44
N TRP A 149 -17.21 -5.92 -1.89
CA TRP A 149 -17.88 -6.70 -2.94
C TRP A 149 -17.04 -6.85 -4.21
N TYR A 150 -16.29 -5.80 -4.58
CA TYR A 150 -15.45 -5.75 -5.78
C TYR A 150 -14.29 -6.75 -5.75
N GLN A 151 -13.86 -7.18 -4.59
CA GLN A 151 -12.77 -8.14 -4.43
C GLN A 151 -13.14 -9.51 -5.05
N VAL A 152 -14.39 -9.92 -4.95
CA VAL A 152 -14.84 -11.22 -5.48
C VAL A 152 -14.70 -11.29 -7.01
N PRO A 153 -15.31 -10.40 -7.83
CA PRO A 153 -15.12 -10.45 -9.27
C PRO A 153 -13.67 -10.27 -9.72
N ILE A 154 -12.88 -9.44 -9.02
CA ILE A 154 -11.45 -9.29 -9.29
C ILE A 154 -10.70 -10.62 -9.05
N ALA A 155 -11.01 -11.35 -8.00
CA ALA A 155 -10.34 -12.59 -7.65
C ALA A 155 -10.64 -13.77 -8.58
N LEU A 156 -11.72 -13.73 -9.36
CA LEU A 156 -12.09 -14.83 -10.25
C LEU A 156 -11.07 -15.02 -11.38
N PRO A 157 -10.56 -16.25 -11.61
CA PRO A 157 -9.43 -16.51 -12.52
C PRO A 157 -9.59 -16.02 -13.96
N LEU A 158 -10.81 -16.11 -14.50
CA LEU A 158 -11.07 -15.74 -15.89
C LEU A 158 -11.73 -14.36 -16.01
N VAL A 159 -12.47 -13.96 -15.00
CA VAL A 159 -13.23 -12.70 -14.98
C VAL A 159 -12.33 -11.55 -14.55
N GLY A 160 -11.62 -11.71 -13.43
CA GLY A 160 -10.79 -10.64 -12.84
C GLY A 160 -9.79 -10.07 -13.83
N PRO A 161 -8.92 -10.86 -14.48
CA PRO A 161 -7.98 -10.34 -15.47
C PRO A 161 -8.65 -9.59 -16.62
N ARG A 162 -9.84 -10.02 -17.09
CA ARG A 162 -10.57 -9.32 -18.16
C ARG A 162 -11.17 -8.00 -17.70
N LEU A 163 -11.67 -7.94 -16.45
CA LEU A 163 -12.18 -6.70 -15.86
C LEU A 163 -11.04 -5.67 -15.68
N ILE A 164 -9.91 -6.13 -15.20
CA ILE A 164 -8.72 -5.31 -14.95
C ILE A 164 -8.10 -4.83 -16.26
N ALA A 165 -7.99 -5.71 -17.26
CA ALA A 165 -7.37 -5.41 -18.54
C ALA A 165 -8.28 -4.63 -19.53
N ASP A 166 -9.48 -4.19 -19.10
CA ASP A 166 -10.38 -3.43 -19.98
C ASP A 166 -9.67 -2.16 -20.49
N PRO A 167 -9.38 -2.06 -21.81
CA PRO A 167 -8.62 -0.93 -22.36
C PRO A 167 -9.34 0.42 -22.24
N LYS A 168 -10.64 0.40 -21.95
CA LYS A 168 -11.43 1.61 -21.64
C LYS A 168 -11.43 1.94 -20.16
N GLY A 169 -10.81 1.11 -19.31
CA GLY A 169 -10.72 1.32 -17.88
C GLY A 169 -12.08 1.41 -17.15
N ARG A 170 -13.17 0.90 -17.75
CA ARG A 170 -14.53 1.07 -17.21
C ARG A 170 -14.68 0.52 -15.80
N PHE A 171 -14.14 -0.67 -15.58
CA PHE A 171 -14.17 -1.29 -14.25
C PHE A 171 -13.37 -0.47 -13.23
N PHE A 172 -12.17 -0.03 -13.60
CA PHE A 172 -11.35 0.81 -12.72
C PHE A 172 -12.02 2.16 -12.43
N ARG A 173 -12.69 2.79 -13.41
CA ARG A 173 -13.44 4.03 -13.17
C ARG A 173 -14.56 3.82 -12.16
N VAL A 174 -15.33 2.74 -12.29
CA VAL A 174 -16.37 2.41 -11.30
C VAL A 174 -15.77 2.15 -9.93
N LEU A 175 -14.68 1.37 -9.87
CA LEU A 175 -14.00 1.05 -8.62
C LEU A 175 -13.42 2.29 -7.95
N THR A 176 -12.64 3.10 -8.68
CA THR A 176 -11.96 4.28 -8.12
C THR A 176 -12.95 5.35 -7.71
N SER A 177 -14.05 5.52 -8.44
CA SER A 177 -15.15 6.41 -8.07
C SER A 177 -15.88 5.94 -6.81
N TRP A 178 -16.19 4.64 -6.71
CA TRP A 178 -16.82 4.06 -5.53
C TRP A 178 -15.96 4.22 -4.28
N VAL A 179 -14.68 3.83 -4.40
CA VAL A 179 -13.72 3.86 -3.27
C VAL A 179 -13.34 5.29 -2.89
N GLY A 180 -13.42 6.23 -3.83
CA GLY A 180 -12.99 7.62 -3.62
C GLY A 180 -13.82 8.43 -2.62
N GLY A 181 -15.01 7.94 -2.20
CA GLY A 181 -15.82 8.66 -1.22
C GLY A 181 -16.22 10.08 -1.67
N GLY A 182 -16.47 10.26 -2.97
CA GLY A 182 -16.79 11.57 -3.59
C GLY A 182 -15.59 12.27 -4.25
N PHE A 183 -14.37 11.79 -4.04
CA PHE A 183 -13.19 12.26 -4.75
C PHE A 183 -12.92 11.39 -6.00
N ALA A 184 -12.56 12.02 -7.10
CA ALA A 184 -12.15 11.35 -8.34
C ALA A 184 -10.67 11.63 -8.63
N ILE A 185 -9.90 10.58 -8.88
CA ILE A 185 -8.52 10.70 -9.38
C ILE A 185 -8.57 11.38 -10.76
N GLY A 186 -7.71 12.35 -10.98
CA GLY A 186 -7.62 13.06 -12.26
C GLY A 186 -7.33 12.12 -13.43
N ASP A 187 -7.87 12.43 -14.61
CA ASP A 187 -7.80 11.52 -15.78
C ASP A 187 -6.37 11.13 -16.15
N GLY A 188 -5.41 12.02 -16.05
CA GLY A 188 -3.99 11.72 -16.34
C GLY A 188 -3.43 10.66 -15.40
N ASP A 189 -3.62 10.84 -14.10
CA ASP A 189 -3.13 9.91 -13.06
C ASP A 189 -3.89 8.59 -13.09
N PHE A 190 -5.22 8.66 -13.29
CA PHE A 190 -6.05 7.46 -13.49
C PHE A 190 -5.49 6.56 -14.58
N TRP A 191 -5.13 7.13 -15.75
CA TRP A 191 -4.59 6.34 -16.85
C TRP A 191 -3.18 5.81 -16.57
N LEU A 192 -2.36 6.51 -15.79
CA LEU A 192 -1.05 5.98 -15.36
C LEU A 192 -1.20 4.70 -14.53
N TYR A 193 -2.24 4.60 -13.70
CA TYR A 193 -2.54 3.39 -12.95
C TYR A 193 -3.18 2.32 -13.82
N ALA A 194 -4.26 2.65 -14.55
CA ALA A 194 -5.04 1.71 -15.34
C ALA A 194 -4.25 1.11 -16.51
N GLN A 195 -3.41 1.88 -17.18
CA GLN A 195 -2.65 1.44 -18.34
C GLN A 195 -1.71 0.28 -18.02
N ARG A 196 -1.06 0.28 -16.84
CA ARG A 196 -0.18 -0.82 -16.46
C ARG A 196 -0.94 -2.12 -16.30
N PHE A 197 -2.14 -2.07 -15.75
CA PHE A 197 -3.01 -3.23 -15.63
C PHE A 197 -3.71 -3.66 -16.93
N SER A 198 -3.63 -2.86 -18.02
CA SER A 198 -4.10 -3.33 -19.33
C SER A 198 -3.19 -4.40 -19.95
N GLU A 199 -1.95 -4.49 -19.49
CA GLU A 199 -1.04 -5.57 -19.87
C GLU A 199 -1.46 -6.89 -19.20
N ARG A 200 -1.55 -7.95 -20.00
CA ARG A 200 -2.09 -9.26 -19.56
C ARG A 200 -1.41 -9.79 -18.29
N GLY A 201 -0.08 -9.67 -18.18
CA GLY A 201 0.67 -10.14 -17.02
C GLY A 201 0.25 -9.43 -15.74
N HIS A 202 0.17 -8.08 -15.80
CA HIS A 202 -0.24 -7.24 -14.68
C HIS A 202 -1.71 -7.42 -14.32
N ALA A 203 -2.59 -7.61 -15.30
CA ALA A 203 -4.00 -7.92 -15.04
C ALA A 203 -4.18 -9.25 -14.28
N VAL A 204 -3.41 -10.27 -14.68
CA VAL A 204 -3.40 -11.57 -13.98
C VAL A 204 -2.84 -11.40 -12.57
N ALA A 205 -1.75 -10.65 -12.41
CA ALA A 205 -1.14 -10.36 -11.10
C ALA A 205 -2.12 -9.63 -10.17
N GLY A 206 -2.76 -8.55 -10.64
CA GLY A 206 -3.77 -7.82 -9.87
C GLY A 206 -4.94 -8.72 -9.43
N SER A 207 -5.43 -9.58 -10.31
CA SER A 207 -6.44 -10.59 -9.93
C SER A 207 -5.92 -11.57 -8.87
N ARG A 208 -4.64 -11.96 -8.95
CA ARG A 208 -4.01 -12.86 -7.98
C ARG A 208 -3.79 -12.22 -6.60
N TRP A 209 -3.61 -10.90 -6.50
CA TRP A 209 -3.55 -10.20 -5.21
C TRP A 209 -4.80 -10.48 -4.39
N TYR A 210 -5.98 -10.26 -5.00
CA TYR A 210 -7.26 -10.45 -4.34
C TYR A 210 -7.58 -11.93 -4.12
N ARG A 211 -7.23 -12.79 -5.08
CA ARG A 211 -7.43 -14.24 -4.92
C ARG A 211 -6.57 -14.82 -3.81
N ALA A 212 -5.29 -14.42 -3.73
CA ALA A 212 -4.41 -14.85 -2.65
C ALA A 212 -5.00 -14.45 -1.29
N PHE A 213 -5.49 -13.21 -1.19
CA PHE A 213 -6.15 -12.73 0.03
C PHE A 213 -7.40 -13.56 0.36
N LEU A 214 -8.38 -13.62 -0.54
CA LEU A 214 -9.68 -14.27 -0.25
C LEU A 214 -9.55 -15.77 0.03
N VAL A 215 -8.63 -16.45 -0.69
CA VAL A 215 -8.54 -17.93 -0.61
C VAL A 215 -7.54 -18.38 0.46
N ARG A 216 -6.47 -17.61 0.73
CA ARG A 216 -5.36 -18.08 1.56
C ARG A 216 -5.15 -17.28 2.84
N GLU A 217 -5.52 -15.99 2.87
CA GLU A 217 -5.14 -15.09 3.95
C GLU A 217 -6.35 -14.66 4.80
N PHE A 218 -7.51 -14.43 4.19
CA PHE A 218 -8.67 -13.85 4.88
C PHE A 218 -9.16 -14.69 6.06
N LEU A 219 -9.41 -15.99 5.85
CA LEU A 219 -9.86 -16.87 6.95
C LEU A 219 -8.79 -17.07 8.03
N PRO A 220 -7.50 -17.30 7.72
CA PRO A 220 -6.44 -17.29 8.72
C PRO A 220 -6.37 -15.98 9.53
N TRP A 221 -6.52 -14.81 8.89
CA TRP A 221 -6.51 -13.54 9.61
C TRP A 221 -7.71 -13.41 10.55
N LEU A 222 -8.91 -13.75 10.10
CA LEU A 222 -10.09 -13.82 10.96
C LEU A 222 -9.93 -14.85 12.09
N GLY A 223 -9.26 -15.97 11.82
CA GLY A 223 -8.92 -17.01 12.79
C GLY A 223 -7.83 -16.61 13.78
N GLY A 224 -7.27 -15.40 13.64
CA GLY A 224 -6.34 -14.85 14.63
C GLY A 224 -4.87 -15.16 14.39
N THR A 225 -4.45 -15.46 13.15
CA THR A 225 -3.01 -15.68 12.82
C THR A 225 -2.10 -14.59 13.38
N TYR A 226 -2.58 -13.35 13.45
CA TYR A 226 -1.83 -12.22 13.99
C TYR A 226 -2.39 -11.70 15.31
N ALA A 227 -3.25 -12.48 16.00
CA ALA A 227 -3.94 -12.03 17.24
C ALA A 227 -2.97 -11.61 18.34
N ASP A 228 -1.85 -12.31 18.48
CA ASP A 228 -0.84 -12.06 19.52
C ASP A 228 0.37 -11.26 19.00
N ALA A 229 0.33 -10.86 17.72
CA ALA A 229 1.41 -10.07 17.15
C ALA A 229 1.55 -8.71 17.86
N ARG A 230 2.80 -8.30 18.10
CA ARG A 230 3.14 -7.04 18.75
C ARG A 230 4.03 -6.23 17.79
N VAL A 231 3.68 -4.96 17.59
CA VAL A 231 4.53 -3.99 16.92
C VAL A 231 5.25 -3.18 17.99
N ARG A 232 6.58 -3.10 17.86
CA ARG A 232 7.46 -2.47 18.86
C ARG A 232 7.96 -1.09 18.46
N VAL A 233 7.66 -0.68 17.23
CA VAL A 233 8.03 0.63 16.69
C VAL A 233 6.89 1.63 16.88
N PRO A 234 7.17 2.94 16.89
CA PRO A 234 6.14 3.97 16.87
C PRO A 234 5.21 3.80 15.65
N VAL A 235 3.90 3.89 15.88
CA VAL A 235 2.87 3.79 14.85
C VAL A 235 1.99 5.03 14.85
N ARG A 236 1.76 5.61 13.69
CA ARG A 236 0.74 6.64 13.47
C ARG A 236 -0.15 6.25 12.30
N TRP A 237 -1.42 6.54 12.42
CA TRP A 237 -2.37 6.35 11.34
C TRP A 237 -3.13 7.62 11.07
N LEU A 238 -3.18 7.97 9.77
CA LEU A 238 -3.96 9.05 9.22
C LEU A 238 -5.09 8.44 8.40
N HIS A 239 -6.33 8.77 8.73
CA HIS A 239 -7.47 8.12 8.12
C HIS A 239 -8.58 9.10 7.76
N GLY A 240 -9.05 9.05 6.52
CA GLY A 240 -10.15 9.87 6.05
C GLY A 240 -11.52 9.32 6.46
N THR A 241 -12.39 10.15 7.04
CA THR A 241 -13.70 9.71 7.54
C THR A 241 -14.69 9.37 6.42
N ALA A 242 -14.47 9.88 5.20
CA ALA A 242 -15.30 9.62 4.03
C ALA A 242 -14.86 8.37 3.22
N ASP A 243 -13.88 7.58 3.70
CA ASP A 243 -13.52 6.31 3.08
C ASP A 243 -14.69 5.32 3.18
N PRO A 244 -15.33 4.94 2.05
CA PRO A 244 -16.48 4.07 2.09
C PRO A 244 -16.13 2.59 2.28
N VAL A 245 -14.86 2.22 2.14
CA VAL A 245 -14.37 0.84 2.21
C VAL A 245 -13.69 0.57 3.53
N LEU A 246 -12.63 1.32 3.82
CA LEU A 246 -11.87 1.20 5.06
C LEU A 246 -12.41 2.21 6.09
N THR A 247 -13.60 1.93 6.62
CA THR A 247 -14.21 2.84 7.59
C THR A 247 -13.45 2.87 8.92
N PRO A 248 -13.50 3.97 9.71
CA PRO A 248 -12.87 4.06 11.03
C PRO A 248 -13.25 2.92 11.98
N THR A 249 -14.39 2.27 11.73
CA THR A 249 -14.85 1.10 12.50
C THR A 249 -13.87 -0.09 12.41
N LEU A 250 -13.10 -0.18 11.33
CA LEU A 250 -12.10 -1.23 11.14
C LEU A 250 -10.77 -0.93 11.88
N LEU A 251 -10.61 0.31 12.36
CA LEU A 251 -9.42 0.77 13.08
C LEU A 251 -9.52 0.46 14.58
N ARG A 252 -9.67 -0.81 14.96
CA ARG A 252 -9.89 -1.20 16.36
C ARG A 252 -8.87 -2.23 16.84
N GLY A 253 -8.58 -2.20 18.13
CA GLY A 253 -7.83 -3.24 18.84
C GLY A 253 -6.32 -3.12 18.69
N TYR A 254 -5.83 -1.95 18.30
CA TYR A 254 -4.40 -1.65 18.21
C TYR A 254 -3.78 -1.33 19.56
N GLU A 255 -4.54 -0.72 20.46
CA GLU A 255 -4.11 -0.22 21.76
C GLU A 255 -3.45 -1.31 22.62
N LYS A 256 -3.83 -2.55 22.38
CA LYS A 256 -3.28 -3.72 23.08
C LYS A 256 -2.04 -4.33 22.40
N ARG A 257 -1.65 -3.81 21.22
CA ARG A 257 -0.65 -4.45 20.34
C ARG A 257 0.54 -3.58 19.99
N THR A 258 0.49 -2.35 20.37
CA THR A 258 1.58 -1.40 20.24
C THR A 258 1.77 -0.63 21.54
N THR A 259 2.97 -0.15 21.79
CA THR A 259 3.29 0.67 22.97
C THR A 259 3.20 2.17 22.67
N ASP A 260 3.33 2.55 21.41
CA ASP A 260 3.23 3.94 20.92
C ASP A 260 2.39 3.94 19.64
N PHE A 261 1.12 4.29 19.79
CA PHE A 261 0.15 4.26 18.70
C PHE A 261 -0.82 5.44 18.80
N ASP A 262 -1.08 6.09 17.68
CA ASP A 262 -2.07 7.15 17.56
C ASP A 262 -2.80 7.09 16.23
N VAL A 263 -4.08 7.49 16.21
CA VAL A 263 -4.93 7.58 15.01
C VAL A 263 -5.50 8.98 14.90
N GLU A 264 -5.22 9.65 13.81
CA GLU A 264 -5.87 10.90 13.44
C GLU A 264 -6.93 10.64 12.36
N LEU A 265 -8.16 11.10 12.61
CA LEU A 265 -9.25 11.08 11.64
C LEU A 265 -9.35 12.45 10.98
N VAL A 266 -9.36 12.48 9.64
CA VAL A 266 -9.52 13.72 8.85
C VAL A 266 -10.90 13.71 8.21
N ASP A 267 -11.70 14.70 8.58
CA ASP A 267 -13.09 14.77 8.12
C ASP A 267 -13.19 15.06 6.61
N GLY A 268 -14.14 14.38 5.96
CA GLY A 268 -14.45 14.56 4.55
C GLY A 268 -13.42 14.03 3.56
N VAL A 269 -12.33 13.41 4.00
CA VAL A 269 -11.33 12.80 3.12
C VAL A 269 -11.70 11.35 2.82
N GLY A 270 -11.66 10.98 1.54
CA GLY A 270 -11.95 9.63 1.05
C GLY A 270 -10.73 8.71 1.10
N HIS A 271 -10.85 7.57 0.40
CA HIS A 271 -9.81 6.55 0.37
C HIS A 271 -8.49 7.02 -0.26
N TRP A 272 -8.57 7.78 -1.35
CA TRP A 272 -7.39 8.26 -2.09
C TRP A 272 -6.71 9.44 -1.39
N PHE A 273 -6.39 9.27 -0.11
CA PHE A 273 -5.83 10.31 0.74
C PHE A 273 -4.58 10.98 0.15
N PRO A 274 -3.57 10.21 -0.35
CA PRO A 274 -2.37 10.80 -0.94
C PRO A 274 -2.64 11.68 -2.16
N GLU A 275 -3.70 11.36 -2.91
CA GLU A 275 -4.13 12.11 -4.09
C GLU A 275 -5.00 13.32 -3.72
N GLN A 276 -5.87 13.15 -2.72
CA GLN A 276 -6.88 14.12 -2.35
C GLN A 276 -6.33 15.23 -1.45
N ARG A 277 -5.49 14.87 -0.49
CA ARG A 277 -4.94 15.79 0.52
C ARG A 277 -3.46 15.50 0.81
N PRO A 278 -2.60 15.61 -0.22
CA PRO A 278 -1.15 15.46 -0.04
C PRO A 278 -0.57 16.50 0.94
N ASP A 279 -1.19 17.69 1.01
CA ASP A 279 -0.83 18.77 1.94
C ASP A 279 -0.94 18.32 3.41
N ILE A 280 -2.08 17.76 3.79
CA ILE A 280 -2.29 17.25 5.16
C ILE A 280 -1.37 16.06 5.42
N LEU A 281 -1.28 15.12 4.47
CA LEU A 281 -0.42 13.96 4.62
C LEU A 281 1.03 14.36 4.89
N LEU A 282 1.57 15.26 4.08
CA LEU A 282 2.96 15.72 4.22
C LEU A 282 3.20 16.41 5.57
N ASP A 283 2.28 17.29 6.00
CA ASP A 283 2.39 17.98 7.27
C ASP A 283 2.41 16.99 8.45
N ARG A 284 1.49 16.04 8.48
CA ARG A 284 1.42 15.02 9.54
C ARG A 284 2.61 14.06 9.52
N LEU A 285 3.07 13.72 8.33
CA LEU A 285 4.24 12.88 8.16
C LEU A 285 5.51 13.57 8.68
N ARG A 286 5.72 14.86 8.38
CA ARG A 286 6.83 15.66 8.91
C ARG A 286 6.82 15.72 10.45
N VAL A 287 5.64 15.96 11.04
CA VAL A 287 5.48 15.96 12.51
C VAL A 287 5.85 14.60 13.10
N PHE A 288 5.46 13.50 12.46
CA PHE A 288 5.81 12.16 12.90
C PHE A 288 7.31 11.89 12.77
N LEU A 289 7.87 12.16 11.59
CA LEU A 289 9.28 11.90 11.29
C LEU A 289 10.25 12.67 12.19
N ALA A 290 9.85 13.85 12.65
CA ALA A 290 10.66 14.65 13.59
C ALA A 290 10.75 14.02 15.01
N ARG A 291 9.95 13.00 15.31
CA ARG A 291 9.90 12.32 16.62
C ARG A 291 10.59 10.96 16.62
N VAL A 292 10.92 10.40 15.46
CA VAL A 292 11.39 9.00 15.30
C VAL A 292 12.72 8.88 14.56
#